data_9ac00fc89d78f4be034f34ae7d197604
#
_entry.id   9ac00fc89d78f4be034f34ae7d197604
#
_cell.length_a   1.000
_cell.length_b   1.000
_cell.length_c   1.000
_cell.angle_alpha   90.00
_cell.angle_beta   90.00
_cell.angle_gamma   90.00
#
_symmetry.space_group_name_H-M   'P 1'
#
loop_
_entity.id
_entity.type
_entity.pdbx_description
1 polymer ?
#
loop_
_entity_poly.entity_id
_entity_poly.type
_entity_poly.pdbx_seq_one_letter_code
_entity_poly.pdbx_strand_id
1 'polypeptide(L)'
;MPSRFILSLGLGAALLGFAGQDALAANIVVDPANLDGWGFAEDNSGTAGAGSFVTGPATAPLGTGSAQLSVGDSASGEVLFNYNSAYTGLALNSITALSYSTYVDSNGDPDLAPALDFNVDPNAATSTYDGRLIFEPYYTGSSGSPIVQNQWQTWDAFGATTGGWWFSNNTVFANCTQANPCTWAQVMAFYPDPVTN
;
A
#
# COMPACT_ATOMS: atom_id res chain seq x y z
N MET A 1 -8.45 -22.61 4.90
CA MET A 1 -7.09 -22.74 4.33
C MET A 1 -6.47 -21.36 4.43
N PRO A 2 -5.21 -21.19 4.83
CA PRO A 2 -4.63 -19.88 4.99
C PRO A 2 -4.58 -19.15 3.64
N SER A 3 -5.11 -17.96 3.61
CA SER A 3 -4.96 -17.05 2.46
C SER A 3 -3.51 -16.59 2.38
N ARG A 4 -2.90 -16.72 1.22
CA ARG A 4 -1.52 -16.28 0.98
C ARG A 4 -1.54 -15.12 0.01
N PHE A 5 -1.01 -13.98 0.44
CA PHE A 5 -0.83 -12.80 -0.38
C PHE A 5 0.66 -12.56 -0.59
N ILE A 6 1.02 -12.12 -1.75
CA ILE A 6 2.42 -11.85 -2.09
C ILE A 6 2.49 -10.46 -2.70
N LEU A 7 3.28 -9.60 -2.05
CA LEU A 7 3.49 -8.22 -2.43
C LEU A 7 4.88 -8.05 -3.03
N SER A 8 4.96 -7.54 -4.24
CA SER A 8 6.19 -7.01 -4.81
C SER A 8 6.07 -5.49 -4.86
N LEU A 9 6.76 -4.82 -3.95
CA LEU A 9 6.76 -3.36 -3.88
C LEU A 9 7.84 -2.83 -4.82
N GLY A 10 7.43 -2.37 -5.99
CA GLY A 10 8.26 -1.53 -6.83
C GLY A 10 8.05 -0.09 -6.38
N LEU A 11 8.83 0.39 -5.42
CA LEU A 11 8.81 1.79 -5.06
C LEU A 11 9.58 2.57 -6.12
N GLY A 12 8.86 3.08 -7.11
CA GLY A 12 9.36 4.16 -7.93
C GLY A 12 9.48 5.41 -7.05
N ALA A 13 10.68 5.70 -6.56
CA ALA A 13 10.91 6.92 -5.78
C ALA A 13 10.68 8.13 -6.68
N ALA A 14 9.55 8.81 -6.50
CA ALA A 14 9.36 10.15 -7.04
C ALA A 14 10.18 11.12 -6.21
N LEU A 15 11.13 11.78 -6.83
CA LEU A 15 12.00 12.75 -6.18
C LEU A 15 11.40 14.14 -6.18
N LEU A 16 11.43 14.72 -4.99
CA LEU A 16 11.17 16.14 -4.76
C LEU A 16 12.31 16.97 -5.37
N GLY A 17 12.01 17.72 -6.43
CA GLY A 17 12.91 18.73 -6.96
C GLY A 17 13.00 19.94 -6.03
N PHE A 18 14.03 20.01 -5.22
CA PHE A 18 14.54 21.31 -4.79
C PHE A 18 15.37 21.89 -5.94
N ALA A 19 15.12 23.15 -6.25
CA ALA A 19 15.76 23.85 -7.35
C ALA A 19 17.29 23.66 -7.35
N GLY A 20 17.81 22.94 -8.35
CA GLY A 20 19.23 22.98 -8.70
C GLY A 20 20.04 21.71 -8.56
N GLN A 21 19.46 20.55 -8.22
CA GLN A 21 20.16 19.26 -8.34
C GLN A 21 19.22 18.24 -8.97
N ASP A 22 19.68 17.57 -10.01
CA ASP A 22 19.04 16.37 -10.56
C ASP A 22 19.12 15.30 -9.50
N ALA A 23 18.07 15.22 -8.68
CA ALA A 23 17.95 14.17 -7.70
C ALA A 23 17.59 12.88 -8.45
N LEU A 24 18.58 12.02 -8.62
CA LEU A 24 18.37 10.67 -9.14
C LEU A 24 17.50 9.90 -8.14
N ALA A 25 16.41 9.32 -8.64
CA ALA A 25 15.61 8.40 -7.83
C ALA A 25 16.52 7.25 -7.38
N ALA A 26 16.78 7.16 -6.07
CA ALA A 26 17.52 6.03 -5.53
C ALA A 26 16.59 4.81 -5.51
N ASN A 27 16.99 3.74 -6.19
CA ASN A 27 16.32 2.47 -6.02
C ASN A 27 16.73 1.88 -4.66
N ILE A 28 15.76 1.69 -3.78
CA ILE A 28 15.94 0.96 -2.54
C ILE A 28 15.63 -0.50 -2.83
N VAL A 29 16.60 -1.36 -2.63
CA VAL A 29 16.43 -2.82 -2.77
C VAL A 29 16.30 -3.39 -1.35
N VAL A 30 15.14 -3.94 -1.06
CA VAL A 30 14.86 -4.60 0.22
C VAL A 30 14.93 -6.11 0.01
N ASP A 31 15.80 -6.78 0.73
CA ASP A 31 15.98 -8.22 0.70
C ASP A 31 16.29 -8.78 2.10
N PRO A 32 16.33 -10.11 2.28
CA PRO A 32 16.61 -10.72 3.59
C PRO A 32 17.95 -10.34 4.22
N ALA A 33 18.92 -9.90 3.43
CA ALA A 33 20.25 -9.50 3.92
C ALA A 33 20.30 -8.00 4.23
N ASN A 34 19.44 -7.21 3.58
CA ASN A 34 19.35 -5.77 3.78
C ASN A 34 17.89 -5.31 3.79
N LEU A 35 17.32 -5.19 4.98
CA LEU A 35 15.93 -4.75 5.16
C LEU A 35 15.75 -3.25 4.96
N ASP A 36 16.82 -2.47 5.04
CA ASP A 36 16.80 -1.01 4.89
C ASP A 36 15.67 -0.32 5.70
N GLY A 37 15.42 -0.82 6.89
CA GLY A 37 14.36 -0.34 7.78
C GLY A 37 12.97 -0.94 7.56
N TRP A 38 12.77 -1.73 6.51
CA TRP A 38 11.53 -2.46 6.29
C TRP A 38 11.42 -3.69 7.19
N GLY A 39 10.20 -4.07 7.53
CA GLY A 39 9.97 -5.23 8.37
C GLY A 39 8.56 -5.78 8.22
N PHE A 40 8.38 -6.99 8.75
CA PHE A 40 7.06 -7.59 8.88
C PHE A 40 6.55 -7.36 10.30
N ALA A 41 5.28 -7.02 10.41
CA ALA A 41 4.59 -6.83 11.67
C ALA A 41 3.17 -7.40 11.60
N GLU A 42 2.64 -7.83 12.74
CA GLU A 42 1.21 -8.10 12.91
C GLU A 42 0.55 -6.86 13.49
N ASP A 43 -0.50 -6.37 12.86
CA ASP A 43 -1.21 -5.18 13.33
C ASP A 43 -2.37 -5.53 14.29
N ASN A 44 -2.80 -6.76 14.30
CA ASN A 44 -3.88 -7.21 15.16
C ASN A 44 -3.46 -8.42 16.00
N SER A 45 -3.14 -8.17 17.27
CA SER A 45 -2.67 -9.20 18.20
C SER A 45 -3.71 -10.31 18.40
N GLY A 46 -3.31 -11.54 18.13
CA GLY A 46 -4.14 -12.75 18.33
C GLY A 46 -4.69 -13.37 17.06
N THR A 47 -4.39 -12.83 15.90
CA THR A 47 -4.69 -13.48 14.61
C THR A 47 -3.44 -14.10 14.05
N ALA A 48 -3.55 -15.35 13.60
CA ALA A 48 -2.41 -16.04 13.00
C ALA A 48 -2.10 -15.45 11.63
N GLY A 49 -1.04 -14.64 11.57
CA GLY A 49 -0.50 -14.09 10.33
C GLY A 49 1.02 -14.24 10.31
N ALA A 50 1.61 -14.23 9.15
CA ALA A 50 3.06 -14.27 9.00
C ALA A 50 3.50 -13.53 7.74
N GLY A 51 4.61 -12.80 7.88
CA GLY A 51 5.33 -12.20 6.77
C GLY A 51 6.69 -12.86 6.55
N SER A 52 7.09 -13.04 5.31
CA SER A 52 8.41 -13.58 4.97
C SER A 52 8.83 -13.17 3.57
N PHE A 53 10.14 -13.20 3.31
CA PHE A 53 10.64 -13.12 1.93
C PHE A 53 10.63 -14.52 1.30
N VAL A 54 10.21 -14.57 0.05
CA VAL A 54 10.14 -15.82 -0.72
C VAL A 54 10.73 -15.64 -2.12
N THR A 55 11.20 -16.70 -2.73
CA THR A 55 11.55 -16.71 -4.15
C THR A 55 10.27 -16.92 -4.97
N GLY A 56 10.07 -16.10 -5.97
CA GLY A 56 8.85 -16.14 -6.77
C GLY A 56 7.64 -15.49 -6.08
N PRO A 57 6.40 -15.93 -6.33
CA PRO A 57 6.00 -16.95 -7.32
C PRO A 57 6.18 -16.47 -8.76
N ALA A 58 6.28 -17.40 -9.69
CA ALA A 58 6.50 -17.11 -11.10
C ALA A 58 7.69 -16.14 -11.31
N THR A 59 7.66 -15.31 -12.35
CA THR A 59 8.64 -14.25 -12.54
C THR A 59 8.13 -12.99 -11.85
N ALA A 60 8.72 -12.64 -10.72
CA ALA A 60 8.39 -11.40 -10.02
C ALA A 60 8.70 -10.17 -10.91
N PRO A 61 7.88 -9.12 -10.88
CA PRO A 61 8.09 -7.92 -11.69
C PRO A 61 9.42 -7.21 -11.42
N LEU A 62 9.93 -7.33 -10.19
CA LEU A 62 11.21 -6.77 -9.76
C LEU A 62 12.04 -7.83 -9.04
N GLY A 63 13.24 -8.09 -9.57
CA GLY A 63 14.15 -9.07 -8.98
C GLY A 63 13.66 -10.52 -9.09
N THR A 64 14.05 -11.36 -8.11
CA THR A 64 13.79 -12.81 -8.13
C THR A 64 12.90 -13.28 -6.99
N GLY A 65 12.48 -12.38 -6.12
CA GLY A 65 11.70 -12.68 -4.92
C GLY A 65 10.63 -11.65 -4.64
N SER A 66 9.93 -11.87 -3.55
CA SER A 66 8.86 -10.99 -3.08
C SER A 66 8.68 -11.08 -1.57
N ALA A 67 8.01 -10.09 -0.99
CA ALA A 67 7.46 -10.17 0.34
C ALA A 67 6.15 -10.95 0.30
N GLN A 68 6.05 -12.02 1.07
CA GLN A 68 4.83 -12.80 1.23
C GLN A 68 4.13 -12.39 2.53
N LEU A 69 2.87 -12.06 2.42
CA LEU A 69 1.98 -11.85 3.56
C LEU A 69 0.98 -13.01 3.60
N SER A 70 0.82 -13.62 4.76
CA SER A 70 -0.11 -14.73 4.97
C SER A 70 -0.97 -14.43 6.18
N VAL A 71 -2.27 -14.42 6.01
CA VAL A 71 -3.25 -14.29 7.09
C VAL A 71 -4.00 -15.60 7.25
N GLY A 72 -4.46 -15.89 8.47
CA GLY A 72 -5.28 -17.07 8.76
C GLY A 72 -6.71 -16.92 8.24
N ASP A 73 -7.56 -17.89 8.57
CA ASP A 73 -8.99 -17.88 8.21
C ASP A 73 -9.82 -16.85 9.01
N SER A 74 -9.17 -16.04 9.82
CA SER A 74 -9.82 -14.98 10.58
C SER A 74 -10.02 -13.74 9.72
N ALA A 75 -11.24 -13.23 9.69
CA ALA A 75 -11.57 -11.98 8.98
C ALA A 75 -10.88 -10.72 9.56
N SER A 76 -10.15 -10.86 10.67
CA SER A 76 -9.45 -9.77 11.35
C SER A 76 -7.92 -9.93 11.35
N GLY A 77 -7.37 -10.89 10.59
CA GLY A 77 -5.92 -11.06 10.49
C GLY A 77 -5.30 -9.97 9.62
N GLU A 78 -4.36 -9.22 10.18
CA GLU A 78 -3.56 -8.25 9.43
C GLU A 78 -2.08 -8.57 9.57
N VAL A 79 -1.36 -8.56 8.44
CA VAL A 79 0.09 -8.64 8.38
C VAL A 79 0.58 -7.50 7.51
N LEU A 80 1.53 -6.75 8.04
CA LEU A 80 2.12 -5.59 7.38
C LEU A 80 3.53 -5.90 6.91
N PHE A 81 3.89 -5.41 5.74
CA PHE A 81 5.26 -5.17 5.34
C PHE A 81 5.46 -3.66 5.28
N ASN A 82 6.16 -3.11 6.25
CA ASN A 82 6.13 -1.68 6.52
C ASN A 82 7.51 -1.06 6.74
N TYR A 83 7.57 0.25 6.56
CA TYR A 83 8.69 1.11 6.92
C TYR A 83 8.19 2.25 7.80
N ASN A 84 8.56 2.24 9.07
CA ASN A 84 7.91 3.07 10.09
C ASN A 84 8.39 4.53 10.21
N SER A 85 9.41 4.98 9.48
CA SER A 85 9.94 6.31 9.74
C SER A 85 10.49 7.10 8.55
N ALA A 86 10.80 6.46 7.41
CA ALA A 86 11.45 7.15 6.30
C ALA A 86 10.59 8.23 5.64
N TYR A 87 9.30 8.06 5.72
CA TYR A 87 8.34 8.91 5.01
C TYR A 87 7.53 9.81 5.94
N THR A 88 7.83 9.82 7.24
CA THR A 88 7.16 10.71 8.20
C THR A 88 7.33 12.17 7.78
N GLY A 89 6.22 12.90 7.70
CA GLY A 89 6.19 14.29 7.26
C GLY A 89 6.20 14.48 5.73
N LEU A 90 6.13 13.40 4.95
CA LEU A 90 5.98 13.53 3.49
C LEU A 90 4.61 14.12 3.16
N ALA A 91 4.61 15.22 2.44
CA ALA A 91 3.37 15.80 1.91
C ALA A 91 2.84 14.90 0.78
N LEU A 92 1.62 14.37 0.94
CA LEU A 92 1.05 13.44 -0.06
C LEU A 92 0.86 14.11 -1.42
N ASN A 93 0.60 15.43 -1.46
CA ASN A 93 0.48 16.20 -2.70
C ASN A 93 1.81 16.32 -3.47
N SER A 94 2.94 15.94 -2.85
CA SER A 94 4.24 15.87 -3.53
C SER A 94 4.49 14.57 -4.27
N ILE A 95 3.66 13.56 -4.07
CA ILE A 95 3.74 12.27 -4.77
C ILE A 95 3.29 12.47 -6.22
N THR A 96 4.13 12.07 -7.16
CA THR A 96 3.86 12.20 -8.60
C THR A 96 3.62 10.88 -9.31
N ALA A 97 3.95 9.77 -8.69
CA ALA A 97 3.66 8.43 -9.16
C ALA A 97 3.61 7.44 -7.98
N LEU A 98 2.71 6.49 -8.04
CA LEU A 98 2.54 5.50 -6.99
C LEU A 98 1.98 4.21 -7.61
N SER A 99 2.79 3.17 -7.64
CA SER A 99 2.38 1.86 -8.14
C SER A 99 3.05 0.74 -7.36
N TYR A 100 2.41 -0.41 -7.33
CA TYR A 100 2.94 -1.62 -6.73
C TYR A 100 2.37 -2.86 -7.41
N SER A 101 3.01 -4.00 -7.20
CA SER A 101 2.56 -5.25 -7.80
C SER A 101 2.24 -6.30 -6.75
N THR A 102 1.18 -7.05 -6.98
CA THR A 102 0.73 -8.13 -6.11
C THR A 102 0.53 -9.43 -6.88
N TYR A 103 0.65 -10.53 -6.17
CA TYR A 103 0.28 -11.86 -6.64
C TYR A 103 -0.63 -12.48 -5.59
N VAL A 104 -1.83 -12.83 -5.97
CA VAL A 104 -2.79 -13.52 -5.08
C VAL A 104 -2.76 -15.01 -5.41
N ASP A 105 -2.44 -15.84 -4.42
CA ASP A 105 -2.44 -17.30 -4.57
C ASP A 105 -3.87 -17.81 -4.70
N SER A 106 -4.07 -18.94 -5.40
CA SER A 106 -5.37 -19.58 -5.57
C SER A 106 -6.03 -20.07 -4.28
N ASN A 107 -5.27 -20.17 -3.20
CA ASN A 107 -5.81 -20.48 -1.86
C ASN A 107 -6.27 -19.22 -1.11
N GLY A 108 -6.04 -18.03 -1.68
CA GLY A 108 -6.50 -16.76 -1.13
C GLY A 108 -7.96 -16.48 -1.47
N ASP A 109 -8.51 -15.48 -0.79
CA ASP A 109 -9.79 -14.90 -1.18
C ASP A 109 -9.62 -14.23 -2.57
N PRO A 110 -10.48 -14.55 -3.55
CA PRO A 110 -10.35 -13.99 -4.90
C PRO A 110 -10.62 -12.49 -4.98
N ASP A 111 -11.19 -11.91 -3.93
CA ASP A 111 -11.52 -10.50 -3.87
C ASP A 111 -10.52 -9.67 -3.05
N LEU A 112 -9.50 -10.32 -2.45
CA LEU A 112 -8.52 -9.65 -1.61
C LEU A 112 -7.12 -9.68 -2.23
N ALA A 113 -6.51 -8.51 -2.35
CA ALA A 113 -5.10 -8.33 -2.62
C ALA A 113 -4.49 -7.42 -1.54
N PRO A 114 -3.16 -7.46 -1.33
CA PRO A 114 -2.52 -6.52 -0.42
C PRO A 114 -2.89 -5.08 -0.74
N ALA A 115 -3.34 -4.35 0.27
CA ALA A 115 -3.59 -2.91 0.20
C ALA A 115 -2.28 -2.11 0.34
N LEU A 116 -2.31 -0.87 -0.08
CA LEU A 116 -1.25 0.11 0.17
C LEU A 116 -1.76 1.13 1.17
N ASP A 117 -1.06 1.27 2.30
CA ASP A 117 -1.49 2.06 3.42
C ASP A 117 -0.51 3.18 3.75
N PHE A 118 -1.03 4.36 4.05
CA PHE A 118 -0.31 5.46 4.67
C PHE A 118 -0.96 5.81 6.02
N ASN A 119 -0.19 5.87 7.08
CA ASN A 119 -0.62 6.60 8.27
C ASN A 119 -0.62 8.08 7.94
N VAL A 120 -1.69 8.79 8.21
CA VAL A 120 -1.86 10.18 7.79
C VAL A 120 -2.36 11.10 8.89
N ASP A 121 -1.95 12.36 8.80
CA ASP A 121 -2.50 13.51 9.48
C ASP A 121 -3.14 14.42 8.41
N PRO A 122 -4.40 14.86 8.57
CA PRO A 122 -5.09 15.70 7.59
C PRO A 122 -4.50 17.10 7.48
N ASN A 123 -3.73 17.51 8.48
CA ASN A 123 -3.06 18.80 8.46
C ASN A 123 -1.65 18.71 9.09
N ALA A 124 -0.67 19.26 8.42
CA ALA A 124 0.73 19.24 8.84
C ALA A 124 1.01 19.94 10.19
N ALA A 125 0.00 20.50 10.86
CA ALA A 125 0.17 21.29 12.08
C ALA A 125 0.20 20.46 13.36
N THR A 126 -0.27 19.20 13.33
CA THR A 126 -0.49 18.43 14.56
C THR A 126 0.46 17.26 14.76
N SER A 127 1.05 16.67 13.77
CA SER A 127 1.88 15.45 13.86
C SER A 127 1.23 14.30 14.64
N THR A 128 -0.09 14.23 14.62
CA THR A 128 -0.88 13.21 15.32
C THR A 128 -1.38 12.20 14.31
N TYR A 129 -1.28 10.91 14.63
CA TYR A 129 -1.94 9.88 13.83
C TYR A 129 -3.45 10.05 13.90
N ASP A 130 -4.07 10.36 12.77
CA ASP A 130 -5.52 10.57 12.67
C ASP A 130 -6.25 9.47 11.89
N GLY A 131 -5.52 8.57 11.28
CA GLY A 131 -6.07 7.44 10.53
C GLY A 131 -5.15 6.95 9.43
N ARG A 132 -5.63 5.98 8.67
CA ARG A 132 -4.95 5.46 7.48
C ARG A 132 -5.66 5.93 6.22
N LEU A 133 -4.88 6.29 5.22
CA LEU A 133 -5.31 6.39 3.83
C LEU A 133 -4.94 5.08 3.16
N ILE A 134 -5.93 4.34 2.71
CA ILE A 134 -5.81 2.97 2.22
C ILE A 134 -6.20 2.92 0.76
N PHE A 135 -5.36 2.31 -0.07
CA PHE A 135 -5.71 1.94 -1.44
C PHE A 135 -5.95 0.44 -1.51
N GLU A 136 -7.17 0.06 -1.85
CA GLU A 136 -7.52 -1.34 -2.09
C GLU A 136 -7.78 -1.59 -3.57
N PRO A 137 -7.04 -2.52 -4.19
CA PRO A 137 -7.27 -2.92 -5.59
C PRO A 137 -8.70 -3.35 -5.90
N TYR A 138 -9.38 -3.97 -4.95
CA TYR A 138 -10.75 -4.42 -5.08
C TYR A 138 -11.69 -3.31 -5.58
N TYR A 139 -11.55 -2.09 -5.05
CA TYR A 139 -12.43 -0.97 -5.40
C TYR A 139 -12.10 -0.32 -6.74
N THR A 140 -11.06 -0.75 -7.43
CA THR A 140 -10.74 -0.22 -8.76
C THR A 140 -11.56 -0.86 -9.88
N GLY A 141 -12.28 -1.95 -9.60
CA GLY A 141 -13.15 -2.62 -10.56
C GLY A 141 -14.47 -1.89 -10.78
N SER A 142 -14.82 -1.65 -12.02
CA SER A 142 -16.10 -1.01 -12.39
C SER A 142 -17.31 -1.94 -12.35
N SER A 143 -17.09 -3.25 -12.31
CA SER A 143 -18.16 -4.27 -12.39
C SER A 143 -17.79 -5.60 -11.73
N GLY A 144 -17.06 -5.57 -10.63
CA GLY A 144 -16.62 -6.76 -9.89
C GLY A 144 -15.15 -6.66 -9.51
N SER A 145 -14.63 -7.68 -8.85
CA SER A 145 -13.23 -7.71 -8.45
C SER A 145 -12.29 -7.69 -9.65
N PRO A 146 -11.34 -6.74 -9.72
CA PRO A 146 -10.32 -6.73 -10.76
C PRO A 146 -9.17 -7.69 -10.45
N ILE A 147 -9.21 -8.39 -9.32
CA ILE A 147 -8.14 -9.25 -8.83
C ILE A 147 -8.17 -10.58 -9.59
N VAL A 148 -7.03 -10.97 -10.12
CA VAL A 148 -6.85 -12.25 -10.81
C VAL A 148 -5.80 -13.05 -10.06
N GLN A 149 -6.21 -14.24 -9.60
CA GLN A 149 -5.34 -15.15 -8.87
C GLN A 149 -4.28 -15.80 -9.77
N ASN A 150 -3.18 -16.22 -9.17
CA ASN A 150 -2.06 -16.94 -9.79
C ASN A 150 -1.33 -16.17 -10.90
N GLN A 151 -1.40 -14.85 -10.85
CA GLN A 151 -0.60 -13.98 -11.71
C GLN A 151 -0.20 -12.69 -11.02
N TRP A 152 0.89 -12.11 -11.46
CA TRP A 152 1.28 -10.76 -11.05
C TRP A 152 0.36 -9.72 -11.70
N GLN A 153 -0.12 -8.79 -10.89
CA GLN A 153 -0.86 -7.61 -11.32
C GLN A 153 -0.18 -6.36 -10.77
N THR A 154 -0.06 -5.34 -11.60
CA THR A 154 0.45 -4.03 -11.18
C THR A 154 -0.70 -3.05 -11.06
N TRP A 155 -0.75 -2.37 -9.94
CA TRP A 155 -1.76 -1.39 -9.59
C TRP A 155 -1.16 0.00 -9.70
N ASP A 156 -1.75 0.85 -10.54
CA ASP A 156 -1.46 2.28 -10.58
C ASP A 156 -2.38 2.98 -9.56
N ALA A 157 -1.91 3.12 -8.34
CA ALA A 157 -2.67 3.73 -7.26
C ALA A 157 -2.80 5.25 -7.41
N PHE A 158 -1.91 5.89 -8.20
CA PHE A 158 -1.94 7.33 -8.48
C PHE A 158 -2.89 7.68 -9.63
N GLY A 159 -2.80 6.95 -10.74
CA GLY A 159 -3.54 7.23 -11.97
C GLY A 159 -4.87 6.48 -12.09
N ALA A 160 -5.26 5.68 -11.10
CA ALA A 160 -6.53 4.95 -11.13
C ALA A 160 -7.72 5.92 -11.34
N THR A 161 -8.46 5.69 -12.42
CA THR A 161 -9.62 6.53 -12.80
C THR A 161 -10.90 6.14 -12.07
N THR A 162 -10.95 4.92 -11.53
CA THR A 162 -11.97 4.43 -10.63
C THR A 162 -11.49 4.58 -9.19
N GLY A 163 -12.37 4.69 -8.23
CA GLY A 163 -12.01 4.82 -6.81
C GLY A 163 -11.14 3.64 -6.35
N GLY A 164 -10.45 3.81 -5.28
CA GLY A 164 -9.57 2.79 -4.68
C GLY A 164 -9.10 3.25 -3.32
N TRP A 165 -9.12 4.56 -3.11
CA TRP A 165 -8.67 5.20 -1.89
C TRP A 165 -9.80 5.47 -0.90
N TRP A 166 -9.59 5.14 0.36
CA TRP A 166 -10.50 5.47 1.43
C TRP A 166 -9.75 5.69 2.75
N PHE A 167 -10.39 6.39 3.69
CA PHE A 167 -9.83 6.66 5.01
C PHE A 167 -10.46 5.77 6.07
N SER A 168 -9.66 5.23 6.97
CA SER A 168 -10.12 4.38 8.08
C SER A 168 -10.86 5.17 9.17
N ASN A 169 -10.61 6.47 9.31
CA ASN A 169 -11.23 7.32 10.33
C ASN A 169 -12.24 8.28 9.71
N ASN A 170 -13.47 7.84 9.57
CA ASN A 170 -14.55 8.63 8.97
C ASN A 170 -15.01 9.82 9.85
N THR A 171 -14.56 9.91 11.09
CA THR A 171 -14.85 11.05 11.97
C THR A 171 -14.00 12.25 11.59
N VAL A 172 -12.74 12.01 11.27
CA VAL A 172 -11.79 13.04 10.83
C VAL A 172 -11.90 13.26 9.32
N PHE A 173 -12.04 12.16 8.56
CA PHE A 173 -12.09 12.17 7.11
C PHE A 173 -13.50 11.78 6.64
N ALA A 174 -14.39 12.76 6.52
CA ALA A 174 -15.79 12.50 6.17
C ALA A 174 -16.00 12.13 4.68
N ASN A 175 -15.04 12.48 3.81
CA ASN A 175 -15.03 12.10 2.41
C ASN A 175 -14.13 10.86 2.19
N CYS A 176 -14.33 10.18 1.06
CA CYS A 176 -13.53 9.00 0.70
C CYS A 176 -13.63 7.90 1.75
N THR A 177 -14.84 7.46 2.02
CA THR A 177 -15.10 6.33 2.93
C THR A 177 -14.95 5.01 2.18
N GLN A 178 -14.82 3.90 2.91
CA GLN A 178 -14.77 2.56 2.30
C GLN A 178 -16.00 2.26 1.42
N ALA A 179 -17.18 2.73 1.81
CA ALA A 179 -18.39 2.59 1.02
C ALA A 179 -18.42 3.47 -0.24
N ASN A 180 -17.63 4.52 -0.29
CA ASN A 180 -17.51 5.44 -1.42
C ASN A 180 -16.04 5.83 -1.61
N PRO A 181 -15.21 4.92 -2.15
CA PRO A 181 -13.80 5.17 -2.36
C PRO A 181 -13.55 6.26 -3.41
N CYS A 182 -12.46 6.97 -3.27
CA CYS A 182 -12.05 8.08 -4.11
C CYS A 182 -10.92 7.71 -5.06
N THR A 183 -10.74 8.48 -6.12
CA THR A 183 -9.48 8.55 -6.86
C THR A 183 -8.45 9.36 -6.07
N TRP A 184 -7.16 9.23 -6.41
CA TRP A 184 -6.11 10.06 -5.80
C TRP A 184 -6.40 11.56 -5.96
N ALA A 185 -6.84 11.97 -7.15
CA ALA A 185 -7.18 13.38 -7.42
C ALA A 185 -8.31 13.89 -6.51
N GLN A 186 -9.30 13.06 -6.20
CA GLN A 186 -10.38 13.43 -5.28
C GLN A 186 -9.87 13.51 -3.83
N VAL A 187 -8.98 12.59 -3.40
CA VAL A 187 -8.34 12.68 -2.09
C VAL A 187 -7.63 14.02 -1.94
N MET A 188 -6.80 14.40 -2.92
CA MET A 188 -6.06 15.68 -2.89
C MET A 188 -6.98 16.90 -2.98
N ALA A 189 -8.13 16.79 -3.63
CA ALA A 189 -9.11 17.88 -3.69
C ALA A 189 -9.83 18.11 -2.35
N PHE A 190 -10.11 17.04 -1.59
CA PHE A 190 -10.72 17.14 -0.28
C PHE A 190 -9.73 17.49 0.84
N TYR A 191 -8.50 17.00 0.70
CA TYR A 191 -7.43 17.12 1.69
C TYR A 191 -6.14 17.55 0.99
N PRO A 192 -5.96 18.86 0.73
CA PRO A 192 -4.86 19.35 -0.12
C PRO A 192 -3.48 19.26 0.54
N ASP A 193 -3.41 19.20 1.86
CA ASP A 193 -2.16 19.23 2.62
C ASP A 193 -2.00 18.05 3.62
N PRO A 194 -2.41 16.82 3.27
CA PRO A 194 -2.20 15.70 4.17
C PRO A 194 -0.74 15.30 4.18
N VAL A 195 -0.24 14.91 5.34
CA VAL A 195 1.12 14.41 5.53
C VAL A 195 1.12 13.01 6.09
N THR A 196 2.16 12.24 5.77
CA THR A 196 2.40 10.93 6.38
C THR A 196 2.85 11.08 7.84
N ASN A 197 2.45 10.15 8.68
CA ASN A 197 2.76 10.17 10.10
C ASN A 197 3.51 8.90 10.55
#